data_bc1ecab4b048568182ae3d4274f855ea
#
_entry.id   bc1ecab4b048568182ae3d4274f855ea
#
_cell.length_a   1.000
_cell.length_b   1.000
_cell.length_c   1.000
_cell.angle_alpha   90.00
_cell.angle_beta   90.00
_cell.angle_gamma   90.00
#
_symmetry.space_group_name_H-M   'P 1'
#
loop_
_entity.id
_entity.type
_entity.pdbx_description
1 polymer ?
#
loop_
_entity_poly.entity_id
_entity_poly.type
_entity_poly.pdbx_seq_one_letter_code
_entity_poly.pdbx_strand_id
1 'polypeptide(L)'
;MHKWNGLSLAPGMWSKHVSRVQHIVDKHEDLFAPKTETIYWPPGWHHIVVDMLRKIEETEEPVEIVKIMHHLGHLQIHYRSFDVCKKTDKIISIAKDVIANSCCICGAFLQDSFRCPTHG
;
A
#
# COMPACT_ATOMS: atom_id res chain seq x y z
N MET A 1 5.80 -16.68 6.37
CA MET A 1 6.84 -15.85 5.73
C MET A 1 6.37 -15.41 4.37
N HIS A 2 6.50 -14.15 4.08
CA HIS A 2 6.10 -13.60 2.80
C HIS A 2 7.24 -13.61 1.80
N LYS A 3 6.94 -13.89 0.56
CA LYS A 3 7.90 -13.77 -0.53
C LYS A 3 7.57 -12.49 -1.30
N TRP A 4 8.51 -11.59 -1.30
CA TRP A 4 8.35 -10.29 -1.94
C TRP A 4 9.03 -10.33 -3.31
N ASN A 5 8.23 -10.47 -4.35
CA ASN A 5 8.73 -10.56 -5.71
C ASN A 5 8.37 -9.30 -6.48
N GLY A 6 9.19 -8.94 -7.44
CA GLY A 6 8.81 -8.05 -8.51
C GLY A 6 9.35 -6.64 -8.47
N LEU A 7 9.95 -6.16 -7.38
CA LEU A 7 10.60 -4.87 -7.38
C LEU A 7 12.10 -5.00 -7.25
N SER A 8 12.81 -4.30 -8.14
CA SER A 8 14.25 -4.29 -8.16
C SER A 8 14.77 -3.14 -7.29
N LEU A 9 15.18 -3.45 -6.07
CA LEU A 9 15.75 -2.50 -5.13
C LEU A 9 17.16 -2.95 -4.75
N ALA A 10 17.99 -2.00 -4.30
CA ALA A 10 19.29 -2.34 -3.73
C ALA A 10 19.05 -3.28 -2.53
N PRO A 11 19.91 -4.30 -2.31
CA PRO A 11 19.68 -5.29 -1.25
C PRO A 11 19.41 -4.69 0.13
N GLY A 12 20.17 -3.67 0.53
CA GLY A 12 19.95 -3.03 1.83
C GLY A 12 18.63 -2.28 1.90
N MET A 13 18.26 -1.60 0.82
CA MET A 13 16.99 -0.88 0.73
C MET A 13 15.81 -1.84 0.75
N TRP A 14 15.93 -2.97 0.06
CA TRP A 14 14.90 -4.01 0.03
C TRP A 14 14.63 -4.54 1.44
N SER A 15 15.69 -4.95 2.16
CA SER A 15 15.55 -5.52 3.51
C SER A 15 14.92 -4.54 4.49
N LYS A 16 15.38 -3.28 4.49
CA LYS A 16 14.83 -2.27 5.38
C LYS A 16 13.37 -1.97 5.08
N HIS A 17 13.03 -1.88 3.80
CA HIS A 17 11.67 -1.58 3.39
C HIS A 17 10.73 -2.74 3.70
N VAL A 18 11.12 -3.98 3.43
CA VAL A 18 10.32 -5.16 3.77
C VAL A 18 10.04 -5.20 5.27
N SER A 19 11.03 -4.88 6.10
CA SER A 19 10.85 -4.81 7.55
C SER A 19 9.83 -3.74 7.95
N ARG A 20 9.86 -2.58 7.29
CA ARG A 20 8.88 -1.52 7.55
C ARG A 20 7.47 -1.95 7.17
N VAL A 21 7.31 -2.60 6.02
CA VAL A 21 6.01 -3.12 5.57
C VAL A 21 5.48 -4.11 6.60
N GLN A 22 6.31 -5.05 7.04
CA GLN A 22 5.91 -6.05 8.03
C GLN A 22 5.51 -5.40 9.36
N HIS A 23 6.26 -4.39 9.79
CA HIS A 23 5.93 -3.65 11.01
C HIS A 23 4.54 -3.01 10.93
N ILE A 24 4.20 -2.42 9.78
CA ILE A 24 2.90 -1.79 9.59
C ILE A 24 1.78 -2.84 9.56
N VAL A 25 2.00 -3.97 8.90
CA VAL A 25 1.03 -5.07 8.90
C VAL A 25 0.77 -5.55 10.33
N ASP A 26 1.82 -5.72 11.12
CA ASP A 26 1.70 -6.16 12.52
C ASP A 26 0.97 -5.13 13.38
N LYS A 27 1.23 -3.84 13.15
CA LYS A 27 0.59 -2.75 13.88
C LYS A 27 -0.91 -2.68 13.61
N HIS A 28 -1.34 -3.05 12.41
CA HIS A 28 -2.74 -3.02 11.99
C HIS A 28 -3.28 -4.43 11.74
N GLU A 29 -2.85 -5.40 12.52
CA GLU A 29 -3.18 -6.80 12.28
C GLU A 29 -4.68 -7.06 12.19
N ASP A 30 -5.50 -6.29 12.91
CA ASP A 30 -6.95 -6.44 12.89
C ASP A 30 -7.58 -6.06 11.55
N LEU A 31 -6.86 -5.33 10.72
CA LEU A 31 -7.32 -4.96 9.38
C LEU A 31 -7.03 -6.04 8.34
N PHE A 32 -6.11 -6.95 8.63
CA PHE A 32 -5.67 -7.93 7.66
C PHE A 32 -6.35 -9.27 7.89
N ALA A 33 -6.68 -9.96 6.79
CA ALA A 33 -7.24 -11.30 6.87
C ALA A 33 -6.23 -12.27 7.47
N PRO A 34 -6.67 -13.33 8.16
CA PRO A 34 -5.77 -14.34 8.71
C PRO A 34 -4.82 -14.96 7.67
N LYS A 35 -5.32 -15.10 6.44
CA LYS A 35 -4.50 -15.55 5.31
C LYS A 35 -4.51 -14.46 4.26
N THR A 36 -3.39 -13.76 4.14
CA THR A 36 -3.21 -12.76 3.09
C THR A 36 -2.49 -13.37 1.90
N GLU A 37 -2.70 -12.77 0.73
CA GLU A 37 -1.93 -13.11 -0.46
C GLU A 37 -0.62 -12.31 -0.42
N THR A 38 -0.44 -11.34 -1.30
CA THR A 38 0.74 -10.50 -1.31
C THR A 38 0.44 -9.19 -0.58
N ILE A 39 1.28 -8.84 0.38
CA ILE A 39 1.20 -7.55 1.08
C ILE A 39 2.51 -6.83 0.86
N TYR A 40 2.50 -5.86 -0.05
CA TYR A 40 3.69 -5.09 -0.39
C TYR A 40 3.32 -3.78 -1.06
N TRP A 41 4.13 -2.75 -0.86
CA TRP A 41 4.05 -1.48 -1.58
C TRP A 41 5.45 -0.89 -1.73
N PRO A 42 5.70 -0.10 -2.80
CA PRO A 42 6.99 0.53 -2.99
C PRO A 42 7.34 1.53 -1.88
N PRO A 43 8.65 1.76 -1.64
CA PRO A 43 9.09 2.69 -0.59
C PRO A 43 8.50 4.09 -0.70
N GLY A 44 8.35 4.62 -1.91
CA GLY A 44 7.81 5.95 -2.13
C GLY A 44 6.34 6.09 -1.74
N TRP A 45 5.63 5.00 -1.59
CA TRP A 45 4.20 5.02 -1.22
C TRP A 45 4.00 4.78 0.27
N HIS A 46 5.07 4.55 1.02
CA HIS A 46 4.96 4.12 2.41
C HIS A 46 4.06 5.02 3.25
N HIS A 47 4.33 6.33 3.25
CA HIS A 47 3.53 7.26 4.05
C HIS A 47 2.07 7.34 3.59
N ILE A 48 1.81 7.17 2.30
CA ILE A 48 0.45 7.19 1.75
C ILE A 48 -0.31 5.96 2.20
N VAL A 49 0.31 4.78 2.11
CA VAL A 49 -0.32 3.53 2.52
C VAL A 49 -0.54 3.48 4.02
N VAL A 50 0.43 3.94 4.81
CA VAL A 50 0.29 4.01 6.27
C VAL A 50 -0.88 4.90 6.67
N ASP A 51 -0.99 6.07 6.05
CA ASP A 51 -2.10 6.98 6.32
C ASP A 51 -3.44 6.37 5.90
N MET A 52 -3.47 5.70 4.75
CA MET A 52 -4.66 5.00 4.28
C MET A 52 -5.12 3.93 5.28
N LEU A 53 -4.22 3.09 5.75
CA LEU A 53 -4.55 2.03 6.71
C LEU A 53 -5.05 2.61 8.04
N ARG A 54 -4.43 3.68 8.52
CA ARG A 54 -4.86 4.36 9.72
C ARG A 54 -6.28 4.89 9.59
N LYS A 55 -6.59 5.52 8.46
CA LYS A 55 -7.93 6.05 8.19
C LYS A 55 -8.97 4.95 8.08
N ILE A 56 -8.64 3.82 7.44
CA ILE A 56 -9.53 2.67 7.35
C ILE A 56 -9.85 2.13 8.74
N GLU A 57 -8.84 2.01 9.59
CA GLU A 57 -9.03 1.54 10.96
C GLU A 57 -9.94 2.47 11.76
N GLU A 58 -9.81 3.79 11.55
CA GLU A 58 -10.64 4.78 12.22
C GLU A 58 -12.11 4.73 11.80
N THR A 59 -12.42 4.17 10.63
CA THR A 59 -13.83 4.03 10.20
C THR A 59 -14.59 3.01 11.02
N GLU A 60 -13.90 2.08 11.64
CA GLU A 60 -14.47 0.93 12.35
C GLU A 60 -15.34 0.04 11.46
N GLU A 61 -15.22 0.15 10.14
CA GLU A 61 -15.92 -0.72 9.21
C GLU A 61 -15.32 -2.14 9.21
N PRO A 62 -16.16 -3.19 9.03
CA PRO A 62 -15.69 -4.58 9.12
C PRO A 62 -14.94 -5.00 7.86
N VAL A 63 -13.71 -4.57 7.74
CA VAL A 63 -12.84 -4.78 6.57
C VAL A 63 -11.73 -5.77 6.90
N GLU A 64 -11.50 -6.72 5.99
CA GLU A 64 -10.35 -7.62 6.07
C GLU A 64 -9.55 -7.49 4.78
N ILE A 65 -8.36 -6.89 4.87
CA ILE A 65 -7.48 -6.72 3.72
C ILE A 65 -6.82 -8.06 3.38
N VAL A 66 -6.93 -8.46 2.14
CA VAL A 66 -6.41 -9.74 1.64
C VAL A 66 -5.12 -9.55 0.86
N LYS A 67 -5.01 -8.44 0.13
CA LYS A 67 -3.90 -8.21 -0.79
C LYS A 67 -3.64 -6.71 -0.96
N ILE A 68 -2.36 -6.35 -0.94
CA ILE A 68 -1.90 -5.02 -1.34
C ILE A 68 -0.68 -5.25 -2.23
N MET A 69 -0.69 -4.68 -3.42
CA MET A 69 0.45 -4.80 -4.32
C MET A 69 0.52 -3.65 -5.30
N HIS A 70 1.61 -3.63 -6.04
CA HIS A 70 1.90 -2.66 -7.08
C HIS A 70 1.66 -3.31 -8.45
N HIS A 71 1.03 -2.57 -9.35
CA HIS A 71 0.87 -3.00 -10.74
C HIS A 71 0.93 -1.80 -11.68
N LEU A 72 1.99 -1.71 -12.48
CA LEU A 72 2.19 -0.65 -13.49
C LEU A 72 1.97 0.76 -12.92
N GLY A 73 2.55 1.05 -11.77
CA GLY A 73 2.45 2.36 -11.14
C GLY A 73 1.15 2.61 -10.38
N HIS A 74 0.30 1.60 -10.26
CA HIS A 74 -0.98 1.71 -9.57
C HIS A 74 -1.02 0.79 -8.35
N LEU A 75 -1.69 1.27 -7.32
CA LEU A 75 -1.97 0.46 -6.13
C LEU A 75 -3.09 -0.52 -6.43
N GLN A 76 -2.86 -1.79 -6.14
CA GLN A 76 -3.91 -2.80 -6.11
C GLN A 76 -4.14 -3.20 -4.66
N ILE A 77 -5.37 -3.06 -4.22
CA ILE A 77 -5.76 -3.47 -2.87
C ILE A 77 -7.06 -4.25 -2.96
N HIS A 78 -7.07 -5.43 -2.36
CA HIS A 78 -8.26 -6.26 -2.29
C HIS A 78 -8.61 -6.48 -0.82
N TYR A 79 -9.86 -6.26 -0.49
CA TYR A 79 -10.39 -6.54 0.83
C TYR A 79 -11.74 -7.23 0.71
N ARG A 80 -12.16 -7.88 1.79
CA ARG A 80 -13.48 -8.49 1.87
C ARG A 80 -14.22 -7.93 3.08
N SER A 81 -15.55 -7.93 3.00
CA SER A 81 -16.40 -7.46 4.08
C SER A 81 -17.79 -8.08 3.93
N PHE A 82 -18.50 -8.20 5.04
CA PHE A 82 -19.89 -8.65 5.01
C PHE A 82 -20.87 -7.54 4.63
N ASP A 83 -20.45 -6.29 4.73
CA ASP A 83 -21.28 -5.13 4.47
C ASP A 83 -20.61 -4.19 3.47
N VAL A 84 -21.40 -3.26 2.91
CA VAL A 84 -20.87 -2.20 2.05
C VAL A 84 -20.06 -1.23 2.92
N CYS A 85 -18.80 -1.03 2.56
CA CYS A 85 -17.89 -0.18 3.30
C CYS A 85 -17.59 1.09 2.50
N LYS A 86 -18.55 2.02 2.48
CA LYS A 86 -18.44 3.25 1.66
C LYS A 86 -17.27 4.13 2.09
N LYS A 87 -17.01 4.24 3.38
CA LYS A 87 -15.91 5.05 3.90
C LYS A 87 -14.57 4.47 3.48
N THR A 88 -14.42 3.15 3.61
CA THR A 88 -13.21 2.44 3.19
C THR A 88 -12.99 2.59 1.68
N ASP A 89 -14.03 2.41 0.87
CA ASP A 89 -13.93 2.57 -0.58
C ASP A 89 -13.46 3.98 -0.96
N LYS A 90 -13.98 5.00 -0.30
CA LYS A 90 -13.57 6.38 -0.55
C LYS A 90 -12.11 6.62 -0.16
N ILE A 91 -11.70 6.12 0.99
CA ILE A 91 -10.31 6.25 1.45
C ILE A 91 -9.35 5.59 0.47
N ILE A 92 -9.68 4.38 0.01
CA ILE A 92 -8.87 3.65 -0.96
C ILE A 92 -8.81 4.39 -2.29
N SER A 93 -9.93 4.92 -2.76
CA SER A 93 -9.99 5.68 -4.01
C SER A 93 -9.08 6.91 -3.98
N ILE A 94 -9.12 7.67 -2.88
CA ILE A 94 -8.27 8.84 -2.70
C ILE A 94 -6.80 8.43 -2.67
N ALA A 95 -6.46 7.36 -1.94
CA ALA A 95 -5.08 6.87 -1.87
C ALA A 95 -4.57 6.43 -3.24
N LYS A 96 -5.40 5.75 -4.03
CA LYS A 96 -5.05 5.35 -5.39
C LYS A 96 -4.76 6.55 -6.29
N ASP A 97 -5.54 7.62 -6.17
CA ASP A 97 -5.33 8.83 -6.96
C ASP A 97 -4.01 9.51 -6.58
N VAL A 98 -3.71 9.61 -5.29
CA VAL A 98 -2.45 10.19 -4.84
C VAL A 98 -1.27 9.35 -5.32
N ILE A 99 -1.37 8.04 -5.20
CA ILE A 99 -0.32 7.11 -5.62
C ILE A 99 -0.08 7.18 -7.12
N ALA A 100 -1.13 7.28 -7.91
CA ALA A 100 -1.01 7.37 -9.37
C ALA A 100 -0.20 8.62 -9.80
N ASN A 101 -0.15 9.64 -8.95
CA ASN A 101 0.58 10.88 -9.19
C ASN A 101 1.85 11.00 -8.33
N SER A 102 2.37 9.89 -7.82
CA SER A 102 3.54 9.89 -6.95
C SER A 102 4.61 8.94 -7.47
N CYS A 103 5.87 9.36 -7.29
CA CYS A 103 6.98 8.48 -7.63
C CYS A 103 7.01 7.27 -6.68
N CYS A 104 7.11 6.06 -7.22
CA CYS A 104 7.11 4.84 -6.41
C CYS A 104 8.40 4.66 -5.60
N ILE A 105 9.45 5.42 -5.92
CA ILE A 105 10.74 5.30 -5.22
C ILE A 105 10.89 6.35 -4.13
N CYS A 106 10.63 7.63 -4.42
CA CYS A 106 10.82 8.71 -3.45
C CYS A 106 9.53 9.37 -2.96
N GLY A 107 8.39 9.07 -3.58
CA GLY A 107 7.10 9.63 -3.17
C GLY A 107 6.83 11.04 -3.68
N ALA A 108 7.70 11.59 -4.54
CA ALA A 108 7.48 12.93 -5.09
C ALA A 108 6.20 12.96 -5.92
N PHE A 109 5.42 14.03 -5.76
CA PHE A 109 4.20 14.23 -6.54
C PHE A 109 4.54 14.49 -8.00
N LEU A 110 3.83 13.83 -8.91
CA LEU A 110 4.06 13.93 -10.34
C LEU A 110 2.76 14.35 -11.05
N GLN A 111 2.89 15.17 -12.08
CA GLN A 111 1.74 15.60 -12.86
C GLN A 111 1.43 14.66 -14.04
N ASP A 112 2.47 14.19 -14.74
CA ASP A 112 2.29 13.47 -16.00
C ASP A 112 2.90 12.06 -16.02
N SER A 113 3.52 11.63 -14.93
CA SER A 113 4.24 10.36 -14.92
C SER A 113 4.23 9.79 -13.51
N PHE A 114 4.29 8.47 -13.39
CA PHE A 114 4.43 7.82 -12.09
C PHE A 114 5.90 7.70 -11.65
N ARG A 115 6.83 8.27 -12.42
CA ARG A 115 8.25 8.33 -12.07
C ARG A 115 8.75 9.77 -12.14
N CYS A 116 9.46 10.19 -11.11
CA CYS A 116 10.05 11.51 -11.13
C CYS A 116 11.29 11.54 -12.04
N PRO A 117 11.74 12.75 -12.47
CA PRO A 117 12.91 12.87 -13.32
C PRO A 117 14.17 12.20 -12.76
N THR A 118 14.30 12.15 -11.43
CA THR A 118 15.43 11.50 -10.76
C THR A 118 15.40 9.98 -10.90
N HIS A 119 14.21 9.39 -11.01
CA HIS A 119 14.02 7.94 -11.03
C HIS A 119 13.38 7.44 -12.33
N GLY A 120 13.16 8.34 -13.24
CA GLY A 120 12.60 8.03 -14.55
C GLY A 120 13.67 7.59 -15.52
#